data_a23636f27abdc207bf78de6ad86c70d4
#
_entry.id   a23636f27abdc207bf78de6ad86c70d4
#
_cell.length_a   1.000
_cell.length_b   1.000
_cell.length_c   1.000
_cell.angle_alpha   90.00
_cell.angle_beta   90.00
_cell.angle_gamma   90.00
#
_symmetry.space_group_name_H-M   'P 1'
#
loop_
_entity.id
_entity.type
_entity.pdbx_description
1 polymer ?
#
loop_
_entity_poly.entity_id
_entity_poly.type
_entity_poly.pdbx_seq_one_letter_code
_entity_poly.pdbx_strand_id
1 'polypeptide(L)'
;MSTSWQQFKEAAHLGQPEQVPVALIVDSPWLPGYVGIDTRDYFLLPEKWLEINLNLRDRFPGAVWIPGFWVEYGMAAEPSAFGVIPRFYPDRPPSIEPVIEDLEFWAGTKPVDPEQAGLMPLVLRLYEIMEERLQAQGLGINMVAA
;
A
#
# COMPACT_ATOMS: atom_id res chain seq x y z
N MET A 1 -29.18 -2.36 -7.79
CA MET A 1 -28.55 -1.85 -6.55
C MET A 1 -27.18 -1.31 -6.91
N SER A 2 -26.86 -0.10 -6.50
CA SER A 2 -25.53 0.48 -6.69
C SER A 2 -24.49 -0.25 -5.80
N THR A 3 -23.26 -0.39 -6.30
CA THR A 3 -22.19 -1.00 -5.50
C THR A 3 -21.70 -0.06 -4.39
N SER A 4 -21.07 -0.60 -3.33
CA SER A 4 -20.48 0.23 -2.26
C SER A 4 -19.53 1.30 -2.82
N TRP A 5 -18.78 0.98 -3.85
CA TRP A 5 -17.89 1.92 -4.54
C TRP A 5 -18.63 3.03 -5.28
N GLN A 6 -19.76 2.69 -5.94
CA GLN A 6 -20.59 3.71 -6.60
C GLN A 6 -21.21 4.67 -5.58
N GLN A 7 -21.72 4.15 -4.47
CA GLN A 7 -22.26 4.97 -3.37
C GLN A 7 -21.18 5.85 -2.74
N PHE A 8 -19.97 5.32 -2.54
CA PHE A 8 -18.83 6.09 -2.04
C PHE A 8 -18.48 7.25 -2.98
N LYS A 9 -18.39 6.99 -4.29
CA LYS A 9 -18.12 8.04 -5.28
C LYS A 9 -19.21 9.10 -5.29
N GLU A 10 -20.47 8.69 -5.20
CA GLU A 10 -21.61 9.63 -5.13
C GLU A 10 -21.50 10.54 -3.91
N ALA A 11 -21.22 9.97 -2.73
CA ALA A 11 -21.00 10.77 -1.52
C ALA A 11 -19.79 11.72 -1.66
N ALA A 12 -18.68 11.24 -2.24
CA ALA A 12 -17.49 12.05 -2.47
C ALA A 12 -17.73 13.23 -3.43
N HIS A 13 -18.68 13.10 -4.36
CA HIS A 13 -19.14 14.17 -5.25
C HIS A 13 -20.30 15.01 -4.65
N LEU A 14 -20.50 14.94 -3.33
CA LEU A 14 -21.55 15.68 -2.62
C LEU A 14 -22.99 15.28 -3.03
N GLY A 15 -23.17 14.09 -3.58
CA GLY A 15 -24.47 13.50 -3.88
C GLY A 15 -25.13 12.88 -2.64
N GLN A 16 -26.28 12.24 -2.85
CA GLN A 16 -27.03 11.56 -1.80
C GLN A 16 -27.15 10.06 -2.12
N PRO A 17 -26.18 9.23 -1.71
CA PRO A 17 -26.24 7.80 -1.93
C PRO A 17 -27.42 7.17 -1.18
N GLU A 18 -27.95 6.06 -1.72
CA GLU A 18 -29.04 5.31 -1.09
C GLU A 18 -28.70 4.84 0.34
N GLN A 19 -27.43 4.53 0.58
CA GLN A 19 -26.92 4.13 1.89
C GLN A 19 -25.62 4.88 2.18
N VAL A 20 -25.36 5.14 3.46
CA VAL A 20 -24.10 5.74 3.90
C VAL A 20 -22.96 4.74 3.61
N PRO A 21 -22.02 5.07 2.72
CA PRO A 21 -20.92 4.16 2.42
C PRO A 21 -19.93 4.09 3.58
N VAL A 22 -19.44 2.89 3.87
CA VAL A 22 -18.37 2.67 4.84
C VAL A 22 -17.07 2.55 4.08
N ALA A 23 -16.16 3.51 4.29
CA ALA A 23 -14.82 3.48 3.73
C ALA A 23 -13.79 3.34 4.85
N LEU A 24 -12.87 2.42 4.69
CA LEU A 24 -11.83 2.11 5.68
C LEU A 24 -10.45 2.29 5.06
N ILE A 25 -9.60 3.03 5.76
CA ILE A 25 -8.17 3.07 5.46
C ILE A 25 -7.53 1.95 6.26
N VAL A 26 -7.03 0.95 5.56
CA VAL A 26 -6.40 -0.22 6.17
C VAL A 26 -5.05 -0.44 5.51
N ASP A 27 -4.03 -0.46 6.32
CA ASP A 27 -2.65 -0.60 5.90
C ASP A 27 -1.85 -1.59 6.76
N SER A 28 -0.57 -1.67 6.48
CA SER A 28 0.37 -2.60 7.07
C SER A 28 0.43 -2.64 8.60
N PRO A 29 0.28 -1.57 9.38
CA PRO A 29 0.36 -1.69 10.84
C PRO A 29 -0.73 -2.57 11.44
N TRP A 30 -1.92 -2.54 10.87
CA TRP A 30 -3.06 -3.27 11.39
C TRP A 30 -3.19 -4.69 10.81
N LEU A 31 -3.00 -4.85 9.49
CA LEU A 31 -3.27 -6.11 8.78
C LEU A 31 -2.46 -7.31 9.29
N PRO A 32 -1.12 -7.24 9.44
CA PRO A 32 -0.35 -8.35 9.97
C PRO A 32 -0.82 -8.79 11.36
N GLY A 33 -1.07 -7.83 12.25
CA GLY A 33 -1.56 -8.10 13.60
C GLY A 33 -2.95 -8.72 13.60
N TYR A 34 -3.84 -8.27 12.72
CA TYR A 34 -5.20 -8.80 12.60
C TYR A 34 -5.23 -10.27 12.16
N VAL A 35 -4.32 -10.68 11.27
CA VAL A 35 -4.24 -12.07 10.80
C VAL A 35 -3.22 -12.92 11.58
N GLY A 36 -2.46 -12.32 12.48
CA GLY A 36 -1.52 -13.03 13.36
C GLY A 36 -0.23 -13.46 12.67
N ILE A 37 0.28 -12.67 11.71
CA ILE A 37 1.57 -12.93 11.06
C ILE A 37 2.63 -11.90 11.45
N ASP A 38 3.88 -12.27 11.21
CA ASP A 38 5.03 -11.36 11.31
C ASP A 38 4.91 -10.26 10.25
N THR A 39 5.13 -9.01 10.65
CA THR A 39 5.06 -7.85 9.75
C THR A 39 6.11 -7.94 8.64
N ARG A 40 7.28 -8.55 8.89
CA ARG A 40 8.28 -8.79 7.84
C ARG A 40 7.76 -9.74 6.76
N ASP A 41 7.04 -10.80 7.17
CA ASP A 41 6.43 -11.75 6.23
C ASP A 41 5.40 -11.06 5.35
N TYR A 42 4.61 -10.16 5.93
CA TYR A 42 3.65 -9.36 5.19
C TYR A 42 4.32 -8.50 4.11
N PHE A 43 5.43 -7.85 4.42
CA PHE A 43 6.14 -6.99 3.46
C PHE A 43 6.98 -7.77 2.45
N LEU A 44 7.58 -8.89 2.84
CA LEU A 44 8.58 -9.58 2.04
C LEU A 44 8.02 -10.76 1.23
N LEU A 45 6.79 -11.20 1.51
CA LEU A 45 6.16 -12.33 0.83
C LEU A 45 4.92 -11.88 0.04
N PRO A 46 5.07 -11.59 -1.27
CA PRO A 46 3.99 -11.07 -2.12
C PRO A 46 2.71 -11.91 -2.09
N GLU A 47 2.85 -13.22 -2.07
CA GLU A 47 1.71 -14.15 -2.02
C GLU A 47 0.90 -13.98 -0.74
N LYS A 48 1.56 -13.87 0.39
CA LYS A 48 0.89 -13.66 1.69
C LYS A 48 0.21 -12.30 1.74
N TRP A 49 0.90 -11.26 1.26
CA TRP A 49 0.31 -9.93 1.17
C TRP A 49 -0.98 -9.95 0.37
N LEU A 50 -0.97 -10.55 -0.84
CA LEU A 50 -2.15 -10.65 -1.70
C LEU A 50 -3.27 -11.45 -1.06
N GLU A 51 -2.96 -12.64 -0.54
CA GLU A 51 -3.92 -13.53 0.14
C GLU A 51 -4.63 -12.80 1.27
N ILE A 52 -3.90 -12.10 2.12
CA ILE A 52 -4.45 -11.38 3.28
C ILE A 52 -5.40 -10.27 2.83
N ASN A 53 -4.99 -9.48 1.85
CA ASN A 53 -5.82 -8.39 1.33
C ASN A 53 -7.09 -8.92 0.63
N LEU A 54 -7.02 -10.01 -0.12
CA LEU A 54 -8.17 -10.66 -0.73
C LEU A 54 -9.14 -11.23 0.33
N ASN A 55 -8.62 -11.93 1.33
CA ASN A 55 -9.40 -12.46 2.44
C ASN A 55 -10.12 -11.36 3.23
N LEU A 56 -9.44 -10.24 3.45
CA LEU A 56 -10.03 -9.10 4.13
C LEU A 56 -11.20 -8.51 3.32
N ARG A 57 -11.02 -8.32 2.02
CA ARG A 57 -12.08 -7.86 1.10
C ARG A 57 -13.29 -8.78 1.15
N ASP A 58 -13.06 -10.08 1.08
CA ASP A 58 -14.14 -11.08 1.03
C ASP A 58 -14.88 -11.18 2.37
N ARG A 59 -14.20 -10.90 3.49
CA ARG A 59 -14.79 -10.88 4.82
C ARG A 59 -15.68 -9.67 5.06
N PHE A 60 -15.41 -8.55 4.40
CA PHE A 60 -16.15 -7.29 4.56
C PHE A 60 -16.64 -6.74 3.22
N PRO A 61 -17.53 -7.45 2.52
CA PRO A 61 -17.90 -7.12 1.15
C PRO A 61 -18.65 -5.80 0.99
N GLY A 62 -19.17 -5.25 2.10
CA GLY A 62 -19.86 -3.94 2.12
C GLY A 62 -18.93 -2.75 2.31
N ALA A 63 -17.66 -2.96 2.65
CA ALA A 63 -16.71 -1.89 2.87
C ALA A 63 -15.98 -1.49 1.58
N VAL A 64 -15.65 -0.22 1.48
CA VAL A 64 -14.73 0.33 0.49
C VAL A 64 -13.36 0.44 1.14
N TRP A 65 -12.36 -0.19 0.54
CA TRP A 65 -10.99 -0.19 1.03
C TRP A 65 -10.19 0.92 0.34
N ILE A 66 -9.55 1.78 1.12
CA ILE A 66 -8.76 2.90 0.64
C ILE A 66 -7.35 2.78 1.23
N PRO A 67 -6.33 2.81 0.40
CA PRO A 67 -6.28 2.97 -1.05
C PRO A 67 -6.54 1.68 -1.86
N GLY A 68 -6.94 0.59 -1.25
CA GLY A 68 -7.16 -0.69 -1.89
C GLY A 68 -5.90 -1.57 -1.84
N PHE A 69 -5.53 -2.21 -2.94
CA PHE A 69 -4.31 -3.03 -3.03
C PHE A 69 -3.08 -2.14 -3.18
N TRP A 70 -2.63 -1.59 -2.08
CA TRP A 70 -1.48 -0.69 -2.04
C TRP A 70 -0.23 -1.44 -1.60
N VAL A 71 0.72 -1.55 -2.51
CA VAL A 71 2.05 -2.11 -2.22
C VAL A 71 2.88 -1.04 -1.52
N GLU A 72 3.36 -1.36 -0.34
CA GLU A 72 4.18 -0.44 0.44
C GLU A 72 5.29 -1.17 1.20
N TYR A 73 6.32 -0.42 1.55
CA TYR A 73 7.34 -0.81 2.53
C TYR A 73 7.36 0.20 3.69
N GLY A 74 6.16 0.60 4.13
CA GLY A 74 5.99 1.72 5.03
C GLY A 74 6.59 3.00 4.42
N MET A 75 7.04 3.91 5.26
CA MET A 75 7.70 5.16 4.83
C MET A 75 9.19 4.96 4.55
N ALA A 76 9.63 3.77 4.17
CA ALA A 76 11.04 3.43 4.00
C ALA A 76 11.47 3.32 2.53
N ALA A 77 10.52 3.18 1.58
CA ALA A 77 10.83 2.95 0.18
C ALA A 77 11.58 4.13 -0.45
N GLU A 78 11.00 5.30 -0.45
CA GLU A 78 11.58 6.50 -1.07
C GLU A 78 12.87 6.95 -0.36
N PRO A 79 12.93 7.04 0.98
CA PRO A 79 14.17 7.40 1.65
C PRO A 79 15.32 6.43 1.37
N SER A 80 15.04 5.14 1.15
CA SER A 80 16.09 4.17 0.82
C SER A 80 16.83 4.50 -0.48
N ALA A 81 16.18 5.19 -1.42
CA ALA A 81 16.79 5.64 -2.66
C ALA A 81 17.89 6.70 -2.45
N PHE A 82 17.90 7.34 -1.28
CA PHE A 82 18.90 8.35 -0.88
C PHE A 82 19.94 7.81 0.11
N GLY A 83 20.10 6.48 0.17
CA GLY A 83 21.14 5.82 0.98
C GLY A 83 20.71 5.47 2.40
N VAL A 84 19.45 5.69 2.76
CA VAL A 84 18.90 5.25 4.05
C VAL A 84 18.75 3.74 4.07
N ILE A 85 19.15 3.10 5.17
CA ILE A 85 19.03 1.65 5.35
C ILE A 85 17.71 1.35 6.08
N PRO A 86 16.72 0.72 5.42
CA PRO A 86 15.48 0.32 6.06
C PRO A 86 15.72 -0.81 7.06
N ARG A 87 15.04 -0.73 8.21
CA ARG A 87 15.02 -1.80 9.22
C ARG A 87 13.63 -2.41 9.28
N PHE A 88 13.55 -3.73 9.09
CA PHE A 88 12.31 -4.50 9.14
C PHE A 88 12.16 -5.18 10.51
N TYR A 89 10.93 -5.16 11.03
CA TYR A 89 10.60 -5.69 12.36
C TYR A 89 9.47 -6.72 12.28
N PRO A 90 9.37 -7.63 13.24
CA PRO A 90 8.29 -8.64 13.27
C PRO A 90 6.93 -8.05 13.67
N ASP A 91 6.91 -6.95 14.40
CA ASP A 91 5.75 -6.43 15.14
C ASP A 91 5.35 -4.99 14.79
N ARG A 92 6.04 -4.38 13.85
CA ARG A 92 5.79 -3.00 13.44
C ARG A 92 6.30 -2.71 12.02
N PRO A 93 5.82 -1.63 11.38
CA PRO A 93 6.28 -1.21 10.06
C PRO A 93 7.78 -0.97 10.01
N PRO A 94 8.39 -1.06 8.81
CA PRO A 94 9.78 -0.70 8.61
C PRO A 94 10.07 0.73 9.10
N SER A 95 11.23 0.93 9.68
CA SER A 95 11.72 2.24 10.05
C SER A 95 13.02 2.58 9.35
N ILE A 96 13.35 3.86 9.36
CA ILE A 96 14.59 4.42 8.84
C ILE A 96 15.27 5.26 9.90
N GLU A 97 16.58 5.39 9.78
CA GLU A 97 17.36 6.40 10.50
C GLU A 97 17.69 7.53 9.53
N PRO A 98 17.41 8.79 9.86
CA PRO A 98 17.78 9.92 9.01
C PRO A 98 19.29 9.93 8.74
N VAL A 99 19.67 10.13 7.47
CA VAL A 99 21.09 10.26 7.07
C VAL A 99 21.42 11.68 6.61
N ILE A 100 20.41 12.53 6.52
CA ILE A 100 20.52 13.90 6.03
C ILE A 100 20.36 14.83 7.23
N GLU A 101 21.41 15.56 7.55
CA GLU A 101 21.48 16.42 8.73
C GLU A 101 21.19 17.88 8.42
N ASP A 102 21.31 18.29 7.14
CA ASP A 102 21.10 19.68 6.76
C ASP A 102 20.41 19.87 5.41
N LEU A 103 19.94 21.08 5.16
CA LEU A 103 19.25 21.46 3.94
C LEU A 103 20.21 21.65 2.74
N GLU A 104 21.49 21.87 2.96
CA GLU A 104 22.48 22.07 1.91
C GLU A 104 22.70 20.75 1.14
N PHE A 105 22.63 19.64 1.84
CA PHE A 105 22.64 18.31 1.21
C PHE A 105 21.53 18.19 0.18
N TRP A 106 20.31 18.62 0.52
CA TRP A 106 19.15 18.56 -0.37
C TRP A 106 19.29 19.44 -1.59
N ALA A 107 19.88 20.60 -1.47
CA ALA A 107 20.08 21.53 -2.59
C ALA A 107 20.97 20.92 -3.69
N GLY A 108 21.86 20.00 -3.34
CA GLY A 108 22.72 19.27 -4.26
C GLY A 108 22.18 17.92 -4.74
N THR A 109 21.08 17.44 -4.16
CA THR A 109 20.53 16.11 -4.45
C THR A 109 19.83 16.11 -5.81
N LYS A 110 20.19 15.16 -6.66
CA LYS A 110 19.55 14.93 -7.95
C LYS A 110 18.37 13.97 -7.80
N PRO A 111 17.36 14.09 -8.68
CA PRO A 111 16.33 13.07 -8.78
C PRO A 111 16.95 11.68 -8.99
N VAL A 112 16.43 10.69 -8.30
CA VAL A 112 16.87 9.30 -8.42
C VAL A 112 16.01 8.58 -9.45
N ASP A 113 16.59 7.56 -10.09
CA ASP A 113 15.85 6.67 -10.97
C ASP A 113 15.12 5.61 -10.12
N PRO A 114 13.79 5.60 -10.10
CA PRO A 114 13.04 4.65 -9.29
C PRO A 114 13.22 3.19 -9.72
N GLU A 115 13.65 2.93 -10.95
CA GLU A 115 13.93 1.58 -11.43
C GLU A 115 15.24 1.00 -10.88
N GLN A 116 16.09 1.84 -10.25
CA GLN A 116 17.43 1.43 -9.83
C GLN A 116 17.75 1.78 -8.37
N ALA A 117 16.97 2.64 -7.73
CA ALA A 117 17.35 3.22 -6.45
C ALA A 117 16.60 2.59 -5.25
N GLY A 118 17.36 2.15 -4.26
CA GLY A 118 16.86 1.67 -2.98
C GLY A 118 15.86 0.51 -3.08
N LEU A 119 14.74 0.61 -2.36
CA LEU A 119 13.62 -0.35 -2.41
C LEU A 119 12.62 -0.06 -3.54
N MET A 120 12.73 1.06 -4.25
CA MET A 120 11.75 1.45 -5.28
C MET A 120 11.60 0.41 -6.40
N PRO A 121 12.68 -0.25 -6.91
CA PRO A 121 12.54 -1.33 -7.89
C PRO A 121 11.69 -2.51 -7.37
N LEU A 122 11.78 -2.82 -6.07
CA LEU A 122 10.98 -3.89 -5.46
C LEU A 122 9.50 -3.49 -5.39
N VAL A 123 9.19 -2.23 -5.08
CA VAL A 123 7.83 -1.71 -5.10
C VAL A 123 7.23 -1.82 -6.51
N LEU A 124 7.95 -1.34 -7.53
CA LEU A 124 7.52 -1.41 -8.92
C LEU A 124 7.28 -2.86 -9.36
N ARG A 125 8.23 -3.75 -9.06
CA ARG A 125 8.11 -5.17 -9.40
C ARG A 125 6.94 -5.84 -8.69
N LEU A 126 6.66 -5.45 -7.45
CA LEU A 126 5.54 -6.00 -6.70
C LEU A 126 4.19 -5.52 -7.27
N TYR A 127 4.10 -4.28 -7.74
CA TYR A 127 2.91 -3.79 -8.46
C TYR A 127 2.66 -4.60 -9.74
N GLU A 128 3.68 -4.88 -10.55
CA GLU A 128 3.54 -5.72 -11.75
C GLU A 128 2.99 -7.11 -11.41
N ILE A 129 3.59 -7.78 -10.41
CA ILE A 129 3.15 -9.12 -9.97
C ILE A 129 1.70 -9.08 -9.48
N MET A 130 1.33 -8.05 -8.72
CA MET A 130 -0.03 -7.91 -8.19
C MET A 130 -1.04 -7.62 -9.30
N GLU A 131 -0.69 -6.77 -10.26
CA GLU A 131 -1.55 -6.49 -11.40
C GLU A 131 -1.86 -7.76 -12.20
N GLU A 132 -0.83 -8.54 -12.56
CA GLU A 132 -1.01 -9.82 -13.27
C GLU A 132 -1.94 -10.78 -12.50
N ARG A 133 -1.76 -10.91 -11.19
CA ARG A 133 -2.53 -11.83 -10.35
C ARG A 133 -3.97 -11.39 -10.12
N LEU A 134 -4.19 -10.09 -9.95
CA LEU A 134 -5.53 -9.54 -9.80
C LEU A 134 -6.31 -9.62 -11.11
N GLN A 135 -5.67 -9.33 -12.24
CA GLN A 135 -6.28 -9.48 -13.57
C GLN A 135 -6.68 -10.94 -13.85
N ALA A 136 -5.84 -11.90 -13.47
CA ALA A 136 -6.15 -13.33 -13.60
C ALA A 136 -7.40 -13.74 -12.79
N GLN A 137 -7.80 -12.99 -11.80
CA GLN A 137 -9.01 -13.19 -11.00
C GLN A 137 -10.18 -12.29 -11.43
N GLY A 138 -10.05 -11.58 -12.55
CA GLY A 138 -11.05 -10.61 -13.00
C GLY A 138 -11.14 -9.35 -12.13
N LEU A 139 -10.11 -9.08 -11.35
CA LEU A 139 -10.00 -7.92 -10.48
C LEU A 139 -9.03 -6.91 -11.10
N GLY A 140 -9.36 -5.62 -11.03
CA GLY A 140 -8.42 -4.55 -11.33
C GLY A 140 -7.67 -4.12 -10.08
N ILE A 141 -6.46 -3.62 -10.23
CA ILE A 141 -5.86 -2.76 -9.23
C ILE A 141 -6.67 -1.47 -9.29
N ASN A 142 -7.64 -1.34 -8.40
CA ASN A 142 -8.27 -0.05 -8.17
C ASN A 142 -7.29 0.80 -7.36
N MET A 143 -6.19 1.16 -8.02
CA MET A 143 -5.38 2.23 -7.51
C MET A 143 -6.23 3.47 -7.56
N VAL A 144 -6.54 4.03 -6.42
CA VAL A 144 -6.83 5.45 -6.36
C VAL A 144 -5.51 6.09 -6.74
N ALA A 145 -5.33 6.30 -8.06
CA ALA A 145 -4.30 7.21 -8.50
C ALA A 145 -4.67 8.55 -7.86
N ALA A 146 -3.82 9.01 -6.97
CA ALA A 146 -3.88 10.37 -6.48
C ALA A 146 -3.71 11.35 -7.63
#